data_6f1e0608715ab06721bb2234ec36777e
#
_entry.id   6f1e0608715ab06721bb2234ec36777e
#
_cell.length_a   1.000
_cell.length_b   1.000
_cell.length_c   1.000
_cell.angle_alpha   90.00
_cell.angle_beta   90.00
_cell.angle_gamma   90.00
#
_symmetry.space_group_name_H-M   'P 1'
#
loop_
_entity.id
_entity.type
_entity.pdbx_description
1 polymer ?
#
loop_
_entity_poly.entity_id
_entity_poly.type
_entity_poly.pdbx_seq_one_letter_code
_entity_poly.pdbx_strand_id
1 'polypeptide(L)'
;MSSVSSPFGLRPMGTLGGEYTGGFRQYPILSSESTRICYGDIVKLTDGGSTTTIQKDTGTSACTPIGIFLGCRFIDISTKQLTFSQQWSGAAHTEGMAYVVDDPNILFAVQADGTVNDDDLGANVELEQTASNATLGISRVSLDISTTNTTASLPVRIVDFLGGH
;
A
#
# COMPACT_ATOMS: atom_id res chain seq x y z
N MET A 1 -4.27 -28.93 -5.34
CA MET A 1 -5.20 -27.82 -5.70
C MET A 1 -4.38 -26.70 -6.31
N SER A 2 -4.74 -26.20 -7.48
CA SER A 2 -4.08 -25.03 -8.04
C SER A 2 -4.57 -23.80 -7.27
N SER A 3 -3.70 -23.16 -6.49
CA SER A 3 -4.01 -21.88 -5.86
C SER A 3 -3.92 -20.79 -6.93
N VAL A 4 -5.00 -20.11 -7.20
CA VAL A 4 -4.99 -18.92 -8.06
C VAL A 4 -4.37 -17.80 -7.25
N SER A 5 -3.24 -17.26 -7.71
CA SER A 5 -2.66 -16.05 -7.13
C SER A 5 -3.62 -14.87 -7.32
N SER A 6 -4.09 -14.30 -6.23
CA SER A 6 -4.98 -13.15 -6.24
C SER A 6 -4.53 -12.14 -5.18
N PRO A 7 -3.41 -11.45 -5.41
CA PRO A 7 -2.90 -10.48 -4.45
C PRO A 7 -3.91 -9.36 -4.22
N PHE A 8 -3.95 -8.86 -2.98
CA PHE A 8 -4.94 -7.90 -2.51
C PHE A 8 -4.32 -6.65 -1.86
N GLY A 9 -3.00 -6.49 -2.01
CA GLY A 9 -2.25 -5.40 -1.39
C GLY A 9 -1.98 -5.61 0.10
N LEU A 10 -1.57 -4.56 0.78
CA LEU A 10 -1.31 -4.58 2.21
C LEU A 10 -2.58 -4.22 2.98
N ARG A 11 -3.00 -5.10 3.87
CA ARG A 11 -4.17 -4.89 4.73
C ARG A 11 -3.75 -4.78 6.19
N PRO A 12 -4.09 -3.70 6.89
CA PRO A 12 -3.76 -3.57 8.31
C PRO A 12 -4.50 -4.64 9.13
N MET A 13 -3.76 -5.37 9.96
CA MET A 13 -4.28 -6.47 10.78
C MET A 13 -4.17 -6.16 12.27
N GLY A 14 -3.07 -5.58 12.70
CA GLY A 14 -2.79 -5.32 14.09
C GLY A 14 -1.58 -4.42 14.26
N THR A 15 -1.13 -4.28 15.48
CA THR A 15 0.13 -3.62 15.84
C THR A 15 1.03 -4.60 16.54
N LEU A 16 2.31 -4.28 16.67
CA LEU A 16 3.27 -5.10 17.44
C LEU A 16 2.87 -5.30 18.91
N GLY A 17 1.99 -4.47 19.45
CA GLY A 17 1.55 -4.53 20.85
C GLY A 17 0.04 -4.74 21.03
N GLY A 18 -0.74 -4.97 19.99
CA GLY A 18 -2.19 -5.12 20.12
C GLY A 18 -2.95 -5.10 18.81
N GLU A 19 -4.23 -4.83 18.88
CA GLU A 19 -5.11 -4.76 17.71
C GLU A 19 -5.00 -3.41 16.98
N TYR A 20 -5.25 -3.43 15.69
CA TYR A 20 -5.38 -2.21 14.89
C TYR A 20 -6.71 -1.51 15.19
N THR A 21 -6.65 -0.28 15.66
CA THR A 21 -7.82 0.51 16.08
C THR A 21 -8.34 1.45 15.00
N GLY A 22 -7.84 1.33 13.76
CA GLY A 22 -8.30 2.14 12.64
C GLY A 22 -7.63 3.52 12.52
N GLY A 23 -6.47 3.72 13.14
CA GLY A 23 -5.73 4.99 13.05
C GLY A 23 -5.22 5.25 11.64
N PHE A 24 -5.42 6.47 11.12
CA PHE A 24 -4.90 6.93 9.85
C PHE A 24 -4.65 8.44 9.89
N ARG A 25 -3.81 8.94 9.00
CA ARG A 25 -3.65 10.36 8.74
C ARG A 25 -4.19 10.73 7.36
N GLN A 26 -4.51 12.02 7.20
CA GLN A 26 -4.94 12.55 5.92
C GLN A 26 -3.77 13.28 5.26
N TYR A 27 -3.54 12.94 3.99
CA TYR A 27 -2.53 13.58 3.15
C TYR A 27 -3.17 14.08 1.86
N PRO A 28 -2.82 15.30 1.41
CA PRO A 28 -3.31 15.76 0.12
C PRO A 28 -2.72 14.93 -1.02
N ILE A 29 -3.55 14.64 -2.02
CA ILE A 29 -3.12 14.01 -3.27
C ILE A 29 -2.81 15.12 -4.27
N LEU A 30 -1.68 14.99 -4.97
CA LEU A 30 -1.33 15.95 -6.03
C LEU A 30 -2.43 15.93 -7.12
N SER A 31 -2.96 17.10 -7.48
CA SER A 31 -4.04 17.20 -8.48
C SER A 31 -3.62 16.69 -9.88
N SER A 32 -2.33 16.71 -10.17
CA SER A 32 -1.75 16.15 -11.39
C SER A 32 -1.31 14.68 -11.27
N GLU A 33 -1.59 14.00 -10.14
CA GLU A 33 -1.29 12.58 -9.98
C GLU A 33 -2.17 11.76 -10.92
N SER A 34 -1.57 11.26 -11.97
CA SER A 34 -2.23 10.46 -13.01
C SER A 34 -2.18 8.97 -12.75
N THR A 35 -1.38 8.55 -11.78
CA THR A 35 -1.26 7.15 -11.41
C THR A 35 -2.43 6.75 -10.53
N ARG A 36 -3.05 5.63 -10.86
CA ARG A 36 -4.11 5.06 -10.02
C ARG A 36 -3.53 4.56 -8.70
N ILE A 37 -4.14 4.97 -7.58
CA ILE A 37 -3.80 4.47 -6.24
C ILE A 37 -5.01 3.74 -5.69
N CYS A 38 -4.85 2.49 -5.31
CA CYS A 38 -5.93 1.65 -4.82
C CYS A 38 -5.72 1.27 -3.35
N TYR A 39 -6.78 0.84 -2.68
CA TYR A 39 -6.72 0.32 -1.33
C TYR A 39 -5.65 -0.77 -1.19
N GLY A 40 -4.70 -0.56 -0.29
CA GLY A 40 -3.58 -1.47 -0.05
C GLY A 40 -2.31 -1.16 -0.84
N ASP A 41 -2.30 -0.10 -1.66
CA ASP A 41 -1.08 0.38 -2.33
C ASP A 41 -0.17 1.12 -1.36
N ILE A 42 1.13 1.06 -1.62
CA ILE A 42 2.15 1.81 -0.91
C ILE A 42 2.22 3.22 -1.49
N VAL A 43 2.30 4.21 -0.60
CA VAL A 43 2.42 5.61 -0.99
C VAL A 43 3.63 6.27 -0.34
N LYS A 44 4.19 7.24 -1.05
CA LYS A 44 5.29 8.09 -0.59
C LYS A 44 4.94 9.57 -0.70
N LEU A 45 5.72 10.40 -0.06
CA LEU A 45 5.65 11.85 -0.28
C LEU A 45 6.25 12.21 -1.64
N THR A 46 5.64 13.17 -2.32
CA THR A 46 6.20 13.70 -3.57
C THR A 46 7.47 14.50 -3.29
N ASP A 47 8.52 14.21 -4.03
CA ASP A 47 9.79 14.91 -3.90
C ASP A 47 9.68 16.37 -4.45
N GLY A 48 10.16 17.33 -3.66
CA GLY A 48 10.47 18.67 -4.14
C GLY A 48 9.33 19.67 -4.31
N GLY A 49 8.15 19.39 -3.76
CA GLY A 49 7.02 20.33 -3.78
C GLY A 49 6.93 21.19 -2.52
N SER A 50 6.35 22.39 -2.66
CA SER A 50 6.01 23.29 -1.54
C SER A 50 4.89 22.74 -0.65
N THR A 51 4.22 21.67 -1.08
CA THR A 51 3.13 21.01 -0.37
C THR A 51 3.44 19.53 -0.22
N THR A 52 3.25 19.01 0.98
CA THR A 52 3.44 17.60 1.30
C THR A 52 2.30 16.77 0.72
N THR A 53 2.37 16.46 -0.56
CA THR A 53 1.40 15.59 -1.25
C THR A 53 1.91 14.18 -1.36
N ILE A 54 1.02 13.22 -1.58
CA ILE A 54 1.38 11.82 -1.78
C ILE A 54 1.26 11.39 -3.23
N GLN A 55 2.03 10.37 -3.56
CA GLN A 55 1.98 9.64 -4.83
C GLN A 55 2.20 8.15 -4.57
N LYS A 56 1.90 7.30 -5.56
CA LYS A 56 2.17 5.87 -5.50
C LYS A 56 3.67 5.60 -5.45
N ASP A 57 4.12 4.69 -4.59
CA ASP A 57 5.51 4.25 -4.49
C ASP A 57 5.77 2.96 -5.29
N THR A 58 7.03 2.58 -5.47
CA THR A 58 7.44 1.43 -6.27
C THR A 58 7.40 0.09 -5.53
N GLY A 59 7.64 0.09 -4.22
CA GLY A 59 7.73 -1.13 -3.40
C GLY A 59 9.08 -1.87 -3.45
N THR A 60 10.03 -1.40 -4.26
CA THR A 60 11.39 -1.95 -4.38
C THR A 60 12.31 -1.43 -3.27
N SER A 61 13.58 -1.89 -3.24
CA SER A 61 14.60 -1.38 -2.30
C SER A 61 14.83 0.14 -2.37
N ALA A 62 14.44 0.78 -3.47
CA ALA A 62 14.51 2.23 -3.65
C ALA A 62 13.26 2.97 -3.14
N CYS A 63 12.25 2.26 -2.61
CA CYS A 63 11.04 2.90 -2.11
C CYS A 63 11.31 3.72 -0.85
N THR A 64 10.51 4.77 -0.69
CA THR A 64 10.55 5.66 0.49
C THR A 64 9.13 5.81 1.04
N PRO A 65 8.51 4.70 1.50
CA PRO A 65 7.11 4.69 1.84
C PRO A 65 6.83 5.56 3.06
N ILE A 66 5.72 6.31 3.02
CA ILE A 66 5.17 6.95 4.22
C ILE A 66 4.11 6.06 4.88
N GLY A 67 3.45 5.21 4.10
CA GLY A 67 2.40 4.34 4.62
C GLY A 67 1.60 3.66 3.51
N ILE A 68 0.45 3.13 3.92
CA ILE A 68 -0.45 2.37 3.06
C ILE A 68 -1.75 3.14 2.85
N PHE A 69 -2.17 3.22 1.59
CA PHE A 69 -3.39 3.91 1.18
C PHE A 69 -4.63 3.09 1.52
N LEU A 70 -5.56 3.69 2.25
CA LEU A 70 -6.84 3.07 2.61
C LEU A 70 -8.02 3.57 1.77
N GLY A 71 -7.87 4.69 1.10
CA GLY A 71 -8.92 5.34 0.34
C GLY A 71 -8.72 6.83 0.29
N CYS A 72 -9.66 7.54 -0.32
CA CYS A 72 -9.59 8.98 -0.47
C CYS A 72 -10.97 9.63 -0.54
N ARG A 73 -10.98 10.95 -0.39
CA ARG A 73 -12.08 11.82 -0.77
C ARG A 73 -11.59 12.87 -1.76
N PHE A 74 -12.44 13.28 -2.65
CA PHE A 74 -12.13 14.30 -3.65
C PHE A 74 -13.42 14.94 -4.19
N ILE A 75 -13.29 16.08 -4.85
CA ILE A 75 -14.39 16.65 -5.63
C ILE A 75 -14.28 16.12 -7.05
N ASP A 76 -15.27 15.36 -7.47
CA ASP A 76 -15.32 14.79 -8.82
C ASP A 76 -15.42 15.89 -9.88
N ILE A 77 -14.57 15.81 -10.90
CA ILE A 77 -14.47 16.84 -11.93
C ILE A 77 -15.75 16.93 -12.79
N SER A 78 -16.47 15.84 -12.94
CA SER A 78 -17.66 15.76 -13.78
C SER A 78 -18.91 16.18 -13.03
N THR A 79 -19.11 15.62 -11.83
CA THR A 79 -20.34 15.84 -11.05
C THR A 79 -20.26 17.05 -10.12
N LYS A 80 -19.04 17.56 -9.85
CA LYS A 80 -18.74 18.63 -8.87
C LYS A 80 -19.17 18.29 -7.44
N GLN A 81 -19.30 17.01 -7.14
CA GLN A 81 -19.72 16.51 -5.85
C GLN A 81 -18.54 15.92 -5.06
N LEU A 82 -18.60 16.07 -3.74
CA LEU A 82 -17.67 15.39 -2.83
C LEU A 82 -17.92 13.88 -2.91
N THR A 83 -16.88 13.14 -3.29
CA THR A 83 -16.92 11.69 -3.47
C THR A 83 -15.92 11.02 -2.55
N PHE A 84 -16.34 9.94 -1.89
CA PHE A 84 -15.47 9.06 -1.13
C PHE A 84 -15.23 7.79 -1.94
N SER A 85 -13.98 7.38 -2.06
CA SER A 85 -13.60 6.22 -2.86
C SER A 85 -12.47 5.45 -2.21
N GLN A 86 -12.45 4.13 -2.41
CA GLN A 86 -11.31 3.30 -2.04
C GLN A 86 -10.15 3.34 -3.05
N GLN A 87 -10.30 4.13 -4.11
CA GLN A 87 -9.25 4.34 -5.11
C GLN A 87 -9.20 5.78 -5.58
N TRP A 88 -8.01 6.25 -5.86
CA TRP A 88 -7.76 7.43 -6.68
C TRP A 88 -7.65 6.97 -8.13
N SER A 89 -8.49 7.50 -9.00
CA SER A 89 -8.61 7.01 -10.39
C SER A 89 -7.48 7.47 -11.31
N GLY A 90 -6.68 8.44 -10.88
CA GLY A 90 -5.70 9.12 -11.73
C GLY A 90 -6.31 10.21 -12.60
N ALA A 91 -7.59 10.55 -12.41
CA ALA A 91 -8.23 11.69 -13.09
C ALA A 91 -7.89 13.00 -12.36
N ALA A 92 -8.02 14.13 -13.08
CA ALA A 92 -7.74 15.46 -12.53
C ALA A 92 -8.86 15.95 -11.59
N HIS A 93 -9.16 15.19 -10.55
CA HIS A 93 -10.05 15.61 -9.48
C HIS A 93 -9.43 16.73 -8.65
N THR A 94 -10.24 17.47 -7.92
CA THR A 94 -9.80 18.57 -7.07
C THR A 94 -9.99 18.23 -5.59
N GLU A 95 -9.21 18.88 -4.71
CA GLU A 95 -9.27 18.69 -3.26
C GLU A 95 -9.12 17.23 -2.80
N GLY A 96 -8.26 16.48 -3.51
CA GLY A 96 -7.99 15.08 -3.17
C GLY A 96 -7.28 14.96 -1.81
N MET A 97 -7.89 14.18 -0.91
CA MET A 97 -7.30 13.83 0.39
C MET A 97 -7.30 12.33 0.55
N ALA A 98 -6.13 11.76 0.74
CA ALA A 98 -5.94 10.34 1.01
C ALA A 98 -5.99 10.05 2.50
N TYR A 99 -6.49 8.88 2.84
CA TYR A 99 -6.40 8.27 4.16
C TYR A 99 -5.25 7.26 4.14
N VAL A 100 -4.22 7.50 4.94
CA VAL A 100 -2.97 6.72 4.94
C VAL A 100 -2.68 6.20 6.33
N VAL A 101 -2.41 4.91 6.42
CA VAL A 101 -1.87 4.29 7.63
C VAL A 101 -0.37 4.48 7.61
N ASP A 102 0.14 5.33 8.47
CA ASP A 102 1.55 5.75 8.54
C ASP A 102 2.25 5.40 9.86
N ASP A 103 1.62 4.58 10.70
CA ASP A 103 2.24 4.08 11.93
C ASP A 103 3.21 2.93 11.61
N PRO A 104 4.52 3.07 11.94
CA PRO A 104 5.52 2.06 11.65
C PRO A 104 5.35 0.75 12.45
N ASN A 105 4.51 0.75 13.48
CA ASN A 105 4.25 -0.44 14.31
C ASN A 105 3.10 -1.30 13.80
N ILE A 106 2.46 -0.92 12.72
CA ILE A 106 1.33 -1.68 12.18
C ILE A 106 1.82 -2.90 11.40
N LEU A 107 1.14 -4.02 11.65
CA LEU A 107 1.31 -5.26 10.92
C LEU A 107 0.29 -5.33 9.78
N PHE A 108 0.77 -5.71 8.60
CA PHE A 108 -0.05 -5.85 7.41
C PHE A 108 -0.09 -7.30 6.95
N ALA A 109 -1.29 -7.78 6.61
CA ALA A 109 -1.42 -9.00 5.84
C ALA A 109 -1.19 -8.70 4.36
N VAL A 110 -0.38 -9.52 3.72
CA VAL A 110 -0.06 -9.42 2.29
C VAL A 110 0.17 -10.83 1.73
N GLN A 111 -0.19 -11.05 0.48
CA GLN A 111 0.06 -12.32 -0.20
C GLN A 111 1.49 -12.35 -0.74
N ALA A 112 2.16 -13.48 -0.58
CA ALA A 112 3.42 -13.76 -1.26
C ALA A 112 3.18 -14.26 -2.69
N ASP A 113 4.09 -13.95 -3.61
CA ASP A 113 4.07 -14.40 -5.01
C ASP A 113 4.58 -15.83 -5.18
N GLY A 114 5.33 -16.32 -4.18
CA GLY A 114 5.95 -17.66 -4.16
C GLY A 114 5.74 -18.40 -2.85
N THR A 115 6.44 -19.51 -2.71
CA THR A 115 6.45 -20.32 -1.49
C THR A 115 7.30 -19.62 -0.44
N VAL A 116 6.72 -19.39 0.73
CA VAL A 116 7.42 -18.88 1.92
C VAL A 116 7.83 -20.06 2.78
N ASN A 117 9.05 -20.04 3.28
CA ASN A 117 9.60 -21.09 4.15
C ASN A 117 9.81 -20.54 5.57
N ASP A 118 9.98 -21.44 6.52
CA ASP A 118 10.21 -21.06 7.93
C ASP A 118 11.47 -20.19 8.10
N ASP A 119 12.49 -20.40 7.25
CA ASP A 119 13.73 -19.63 7.25
C ASP A 119 13.56 -18.15 6.80
N ASP A 120 12.44 -17.85 6.14
CA ASP A 120 12.13 -16.47 5.71
C ASP A 120 11.58 -15.62 6.86
N LEU A 121 11.23 -16.23 7.99
CA LEU A 121 10.75 -15.50 9.17
C LEU A 121 11.85 -14.59 9.73
N GLY A 122 11.53 -13.32 9.87
CA GLY A 122 12.47 -12.32 10.30
C GLY A 122 13.34 -11.71 9.20
N ALA A 123 13.30 -12.23 8.00
CA ALA A 123 13.98 -11.65 6.83
C ALA A 123 13.23 -10.44 6.28
N ASN A 124 13.96 -9.61 5.53
CA ASN A 124 13.40 -8.48 4.80
C ASN A 124 13.15 -8.85 3.34
N VAL A 125 12.19 -8.17 2.71
CA VAL A 125 11.73 -8.52 1.36
C VAL A 125 11.22 -7.28 0.63
N GLU A 126 11.32 -7.28 -0.70
CA GLU A 126 10.68 -6.28 -1.55
C GLU A 126 9.19 -6.59 -1.76
N LEU A 127 8.48 -5.59 -2.23
CA LEU A 127 7.10 -5.70 -2.64
C LEU A 127 7.01 -5.57 -4.15
N GLU A 128 6.33 -6.50 -4.79
CA GLU A 128 5.98 -6.39 -6.19
C GLU A 128 4.72 -5.54 -6.35
N GLN A 129 4.85 -4.38 -6.97
CA GLN A 129 3.75 -3.46 -7.21
C GLN A 129 3.28 -3.58 -8.66
N THR A 130 2.42 -4.56 -8.93
CA THR A 130 1.79 -4.74 -10.24
C THR A 130 0.60 -3.79 -10.44
N ALA A 131 0.06 -3.75 -11.67
CA ALA A 131 -1.11 -2.93 -11.97
C ALA A 131 -2.31 -3.31 -11.09
N SER A 132 -2.85 -2.32 -10.40
CA SER A 132 -4.00 -2.50 -9.51
C SER A 132 -5.27 -2.91 -10.28
N ASN A 133 -6.20 -3.57 -9.61
CA ASN A 133 -7.49 -3.88 -10.19
C ASN A 133 -8.38 -2.62 -10.21
N ALA A 134 -8.52 -2.04 -11.40
CA ALA A 134 -9.27 -0.80 -11.60
C ALA A 134 -10.77 -0.94 -11.31
N THR A 135 -11.34 -2.13 -11.56
CA THR A 135 -12.77 -2.38 -11.35
C THR A 135 -13.12 -2.51 -9.88
N LEU A 136 -12.28 -3.20 -9.12
CA LEU A 136 -12.49 -3.42 -7.69
C LEU A 136 -11.89 -2.32 -6.82
N GLY A 137 -10.98 -1.49 -7.35
CA GLY A 137 -10.29 -0.47 -6.58
C GLY A 137 -9.32 -1.04 -5.53
N ILE A 138 -8.84 -2.26 -5.74
CA ILE A 138 -7.98 -2.99 -4.82
C ILE A 138 -6.58 -3.12 -5.42
N SER A 139 -5.57 -2.94 -4.58
CA SER A 139 -4.17 -3.18 -4.90
C SER A 139 -3.91 -4.64 -5.31
N ARG A 140 -2.86 -4.84 -6.08
CA ARG A 140 -2.29 -6.17 -6.37
C ARG A 140 -0.84 -6.29 -5.88
N VAL A 141 -0.47 -5.49 -4.92
CA VAL A 141 0.85 -5.61 -4.29
C VAL A 141 0.96 -6.97 -3.61
N SER A 142 2.08 -7.64 -3.82
CA SER A 142 2.46 -8.91 -3.20
C SER A 142 3.90 -8.84 -2.67
N LEU A 143 4.28 -9.79 -1.81
CA LEU A 143 5.69 -9.96 -1.44
C LEU A 143 6.42 -10.66 -2.58
N ASP A 144 7.56 -10.12 -2.99
CA ASP A 144 8.50 -10.76 -3.91
C ASP A 144 9.47 -11.65 -3.11
N ILE A 145 9.10 -12.90 -2.92
CA ILE A 145 9.88 -13.86 -2.10
C ILE A 145 11.26 -14.12 -2.68
N SER A 146 11.47 -13.92 -3.99
CA SER A 146 12.77 -14.08 -4.61
C SER A 146 13.83 -13.07 -4.10
N THR A 147 13.38 -11.99 -3.50
CA THR A 147 14.24 -10.92 -2.95
C THR A 147 14.54 -11.06 -1.46
N THR A 148 14.03 -12.10 -0.81
CA THR A 148 14.21 -12.33 0.64
C THR A 148 15.68 -12.29 1.04
N ASN A 149 16.02 -11.41 1.99
CA ASN A 149 17.38 -11.17 2.45
C ASN A 149 17.41 -10.57 3.86
N THR A 150 18.58 -10.53 4.47
CA THR A 150 18.82 -9.86 5.77
C THR A 150 19.17 -8.37 5.62
N THR A 151 19.22 -7.85 4.39
CA THR A 151 19.63 -6.48 4.08
C THR A 151 18.59 -5.47 4.57
N ALA A 152 19.05 -4.48 5.35
CA ALA A 152 18.21 -3.44 5.95
C ALA A 152 17.58 -2.45 4.93
N SER A 153 18.02 -2.46 3.67
CA SER A 153 17.48 -1.60 2.60
C SER A 153 16.16 -2.09 2.04
N LEU A 154 15.74 -3.32 2.36
CA LEU A 154 14.47 -3.86 1.88
C LEU A 154 13.29 -3.32 2.71
N PRO A 155 12.15 -3.00 2.08
CA PRO A 155 11.12 -2.14 2.67
C PRO A 155 10.28 -2.78 3.77
N VAL A 156 10.09 -4.10 3.74
CA VAL A 156 9.23 -4.79 4.70
C VAL A 156 9.93 -5.99 5.31
N ARG A 157 9.52 -6.35 6.54
CA ARG A 157 10.02 -7.50 7.26
C ARG A 157 8.90 -8.51 7.48
N ILE A 158 9.18 -9.77 7.22
CA ILE A 158 8.27 -10.88 7.54
C ILE A 158 8.32 -11.13 9.05
N VAL A 159 7.18 -11.00 9.72
CA VAL A 159 7.09 -11.16 11.18
C VAL A 159 6.30 -12.39 11.60
N ASP A 160 5.38 -12.87 10.74
CA ASP A 160 4.56 -14.05 11.01
C ASP A 160 3.88 -14.55 9.73
N PHE A 161 3.33 -15.75 9.77
CA PHE A 161 2.56 -16.34 8.68
C PHE A 161 1.09 -16.48 9.05
N LEU A 162 0.20 -16.06 8.16
CA LEU A 162 -1.22 -16.26 8.33
C LEU A 162 -1.64 -17.64 7.81
N GLY A 163 -2.25 -18.45 8.68
CA GLY A 163 -2.80 -19.73 8.31
C GLY A 163 -2.04 -20.96 8.81
N GLY A 164 -1.01 -20.77 9.59
CA GLY A 164 -0.18 -21.84 10.15
C GLY A 164 0.73 -22.53 9.14
N HIS A 165 1.74 -23.18 9.63
CA HIS A 165 2.70 -24.00 8.88
C HIS A 165 2.07 -25.32 8.43
#